data_8911b287dee3bae63b6c369e9744f8b7
#
_entry.id   8911b287dee3bae63b6c369e9744f8b7
#
_cell.length_a   1.000
_cell.length_b   1.000
_cell.length_c   1.000
_cell.angle_alpha   90.00
_cell.angle_beta   90.00
_cell.angle_gamma   90.00
#
_symmetry.space_group_name_H-M   'P 1'
#
loop_
_entity.id
_entity.type
_entity.pdbx_description
1 polymer ?
#
loop_
_entity_poly.entity_id
_entity_poly.type
_entity_poly.pdbx_seq_one_letter_code
_entity_poly.pdbx_strand_id
1 'polypeptide(L)'
;MRQEQPGSETADPAGRVEIIEEPRRLEAISTAWDQLAEKDPRAHVFQGCPWLSTWLRHYPRARPFLLVFWRDDEMTAALPLCAYDLGRGWCRMRTLRFIADNNSDYCDALSDPDHPNDLGVLWEHLTRRKDWHLLDLRYLPEGSQVATLSHAAGQRFWSLRQRLDAAPYIDLRTDWRERVPRNHRTEVLRRWRRVQEQ
;
A
#
# COMPACT_ATOMS: atom_id res chain seq x y z
N MET A 1 -47.15 2.13 -13.60
CA MET A 1 -46.64 1.49 -12.39
C MET A 1 -45.11 1.54 -12.48
N ARG A 2 -44.47 2.57 -11.89
CA ARG A 2 -43.02 2.67 -11.78
C ARG A 2 -42.60 1.92 -10.52
N GLN A 3 -41.76 0.91 -10.66
CA GLN A 3 -41.11 0.27 -9.54
C GLN A 3 -39.98 1.19 -9.08
N GLU A 4 -40.12 1.73 -7.88
CA GLU A 4 -39.07 2.39 -7.15
C GLU A 4 -38.06 1.31 -6.72
N GLN A 5 -36.81 1.43 -7.20
CA GLN A 5 -35.70 0.68 -6.67
C GLN A 5 -35.37 1.27 -5.29
N PRO A 6 -35.20 0.45 -4.26
CA PRO A 6 -34.76 0.94 -2.95
C PRO A 6 -33.33 1.51 -3.11
N GLY A 7 -33.17 2.76 -2.73
CA GLY A 7 -31.88 3.43 -2.64
C GLY A 7 -30.94 2.62 -1.77
N SER A 8 -29.71 2.41 -2.23
CA SER A 8 -28.63 1.87 -1.43
C SER A 8 -28.36 2.85 -0.28
N GLU A 9 -28.85 2.52 0.87
CA GLU A 9 -28.51 3.15 2.15
C GLU A 9 -27.01 2.88 2.34
N THR A 10 -26.18 3.86 2.02
CA THR A 10 -24.77 3.87 2.44
C THR A 10 -24.79 4.08 3.93
N ALA A 11 -24.81 2.98 4.69
CA ALA A 11 -24.54 3.03 6.12
C ALA A 11 -23.22 3.77 6.33
N ASP A 12 -23.29 4.85 7.07
CA ASP A 12 -22.11 5.62 7.50
C ASP A 12 -21.21 4.63 8.27
N PRO A 13 -19.99 4.35 7.83
CA PRO A 13 -19.18 3.35 8.50
C PRO A 13 -18.87 3.87 9.89
N ALA A 14 -19.39 3.19 10.92
CA ALA A 14 -19.09 3.52 12.29
C ALA A 14 -17.59 3.37 12.55
N GLY A 15 -16.82 4.43 12.33
CA GLY A 15 -15.37 4.43 12.46
C GLY A 15 -14.77 5.80 12.19
N ARG A 16 -13.45 5.91 12.39
CA ARG A 16 -12.71 7.17 12.23
C ARG A 16 -11.51 7.02 11.30
N VAL A 17 -11.27 8.05 10.51
CA VAL A 17 -10.03 8.21 9.74
C VAL A 17 -9.00 8.94 10.59
N GLU A 18 -7.79 8.40 10.68
CA GLU A 18 -6.63 9.07 11.26
C GLU A 18 -5.57 9.28 10.17
N ILE A 19 -4.98 10.49 10.12
CA ILE A 19 -3.85 10.79 9.24
C ILE A 19 -2.60 10.89 10.11
N ILE A 20 -1.59 10.12 9.74
CA ILE A 20 -0.32 10.04 10.47
C ILE A 20 0.74 10.74 9.66
N GLU A 21 1.26 11.84 10.18
CA GLU A 21 2.33 12.64 9.57
C GLU A 21 3.64 12.57 10.36
N GLU A 22 3.67 11.84 11.48
CA GLU A 22 4.85 11.69 12.32
C GLU A 22 5.33 10.22 12.36
N PRO A 23 6.63 9.93 12.13
CA PRO A 23 7.17 8.58 12.18
C PRO A 23 6.93 7.88 13.54
N ARG A 24 7.02 8.61 14.65
CA ARG A 24 6.79 8.07 16.00
C ARG A 24 5.37 7.53 16.18
N ARG A 25 4.40 8.14 15.50
CA ARG A 25 3.01 7.66 15.57
C ARG A 25 2.85 6.32 14.86
N LEU A 26 3.55 6.09 13.74
CA LEU A 26 3.59 4.77 13.08
C LEU A 26 4.16 3.71 14.03
N GLU A 27 5.23 4.03 14.76
CA GLU A 27 5.81 3.11 15.75
C GLU A 27 4.82 2.78 16.87
N ALA A 28 4.05 3.78 17.32
CA ALA A 28 3.06 3.61 18.39
C ALA A 28 1.87 2.70 17.98
N ILE A 29 1.54 2.64 16.71
CA ILE A 29 0.44 1.79 16.18
C ILE A 29 0.96 0.50 15.52
N SER A 30 2.24 0.18 15.64
CA SER A 30 2.87 -0.95 14.94
C SER A 30 2.16 -2.26 15.19
N THR A 31 1.72 -2.53 16.42
CA THR A 31 0.99 -3.76 16.76
C THR A 31 -0.34 -3.87 16.00
N ALA A 32 -1.14 -2.80 15.96
CA ALA A 32 -2.40 -2.79 15.21
C ALA A 32 -2.16 -2.89 13.70
N TRP A 33 -1.08 -2.26 13.21
CA TRP A 33 -0.67 -2.35 11.82
C TRP A 33 -0.31 -3.78 11.40
N ASP A 34 0.51 -4.45 12.21
CA ASP A 34 0.96 -5.80 11.92
C ASP A 34 -0.20 -6.81 12.05
N GLN A 35 -1.13 -6.61 12.99
CA GLN A 35 -2.38 -7.38 13.08
C GLN A 35 -3.24 -7.25 11.82
N LEU A 36 -3.39 -6.04 11.27
CA LEU A 36 -4.08 -5.83 10.02
C LEU A 36 -3.35 -6.52 8.85
N ALA A 37 -2.02 -6.44 8.81
CA ALA A 37 -1.22 -7.10 7.79
C ALA A 37 -1.33 -8.64 7.85
N GLU A 38 -1.48 -9.23 9.04
CA GLU A 38 -1.71 -10.66 9.22
C GLU A 38 -3.10 -11.10 8.74
N LYS A 39 -4.10 -10.23 8.86
CA LYS A 39 -5.47 -10.51 8.38
C LYS A 39 -5.60 -10.38 6.86
N ASP A 40 -4.87 -9.48 6.22
CA ASP A 40 -4.97 -9.27 4.78
C ASP A 40 -4.19 -10.37 4.02
N PRO A 41 -4.86 -11.28 3.31
CA PRO A 41 -4.21 -12.39 2.60
C PRO A 41 -3.33 -11.93 1.42
N ARG A 42 -3.37 -10.63 1.05
CA ARG A 42 -2.56 -10.02 0.01
C ARG A 42 -1.36 -9.26 0.57
N ALA A 43 -1.29 -9.13 1.90
CA ALA A 43 -0.18 -8.45 2.55
C ALA A 43 1.14 -9.17 2.27
N HIS A 44 2.19 -8.39 2.15
CA HIS A 44 3.55 -8.85 1.92
C HIS A 44 4.55 -8.03 2.74
N VAL A 45 5.78 -8.49 2.80
CA VAL A 45 6.84 -7.91 3.65
C VAL A 45 7.02 -6.39 3.49
N PHE A 46 6.81 -5.86 2.28
CA PHE A 46 6.96 -4.42 1.99
C PHE A 46 5.85 -3.53 2.58
N GLN A 47 4.79 -4.13 3.11
CA GLN A 47 3.70 -3.42 3.80
C GLN A 47 3.82 -3.52 5.32
N GLY A 48 4.73 -4.34 5.86
CA GLY A 48 4.95 -4.50 7.29
C GLY A 48 5.53 -3.25 7.94
N CYS A 49 5.11 -2.98 9.18
CA CYS A 49 5.59 -1.81 9.93
C CYS A 49 7.11 -1.74 10.07
N PRO A 50 7.86 -2.85 10.29
CA PRO A 50 9.32 -2.83 10.34
C PRO A 50 9.98 -2.32 9.05
N TRP A 51 9.43 -2.66 7.87
CA TRP A 51 9.93 -2.18 6.58
C TRP A 51 9.70 -0.68 6.43
N LEU A 52 8.47 -0.25 6.63
CA LEU A 52 8.07 1.15 6.46
C LEU A 52 8.80 2.08 7.42
N SER A 53 8.88 1.72 8.70
CA SER A 53 9.54 2.51 9.73
C SER A 53 11.07 2.58 9.52
N THR A 54 11.68 1.46 9.10
CA THR A 54 13.11 1.44 8.77
C THR A 54 13.40 2.35 7.59
N TRP A 55 12.59 2.27 6.54
CA TRP A 55 12.75 3.14 5.38
C TRP A 55 12.60 4.62 5.74
N LEU A 56 11.57 5.00 6.48
CA LEU A 56 11.34 6.39 6.91
C LEU A 56 12.52 6.95 7.71
N ARG A 57 13.18 6.15 8.54
CA ARG A 57 14.38 6.57 9.27
C ARG A 57 15.57 6.89 8.38
N HIS A 58 15.70 6.21 7.23
CA HIS A 58 16.81 6.40 6.29
C HIS A 58 16.51 7.45 5.20
N TYR A 59 15.24 7.83 5.02
CA TYR A 59 14.80 8.79 4.01
C TYR A 59 14.10 10.01 4.65
N PRO A 60 14.83 10.87 5.37
CA PRO A 60 14.25 11.94 6.17
C PRO A 60 13.59 13.07 5.35
N ARG A 61 13.75 13.07 4.03
CA ARG A 61 13.02 13.99 3.14
C ARG A 61 11.61 13.54 2.82
N ALA A 62 11.31 12.26 3.01
CA ALA A 62 9.98 11.73 2.88
C ALA A 62 9.20 12.04 4.16
N ARG A 63 8.09 12.74 4.04
CA ARG A 63 7.22 13.02 5.17
C ARG A 63 6.12 11.97 5.19
N PRO A 64 5.94 11.24 6.28
CA PRO A 64 4.83 10.29 6.40
C PRO A 64 3.51 10.97 6.08
N PHE A 65 2.62 10.28 5.43
CA PHE A 65 1.25 10.70 5.16
C PHE A 65 0.38 9.45 5.06
N LEU A 66 0.31 8.71 6.18
CA LEU A 66 -0.45 7.48 6.21
C LEU A 66 -1.90 7.80 6.56
N LEU A 67 -2.82 7.13 5.89
CA LEU A 67 -4.22 7.14 6.28
C LEU A 67 -4.54 5.78 6.88
N VAL A 68 -5.18 5.79 8.04
CA VAL A 68 -5.66 4.58 8.71
C VAL A 68 -7.11 4.73 9.07
N PHE A 69 -7.87 3.64 8.98
CA PHE A 69 -9.25 3.59 9.38
C PHE A 69 -9.40 2.69 10.59
N TRP A 70 -10.08 3.20 11.59
CA TRP A 70 -10.33 2.54 12.85
C TRP A 70 -11.81 2.28 13.03
N ARG A 71 -12.15 1.06 13.39
CA ARG A 71 -13.44 0.69 13.97
C ARG A 71 -13.21 0.43 15.44
N ASP A 72 -13.79 1.26 16.29
CA ASP A 72 -13.46 1.28 17.72
C ASP A 72 -11.94 1.39 17.91
N ASP A 73 -11.29 0.36 18.45
CA ASP A 73 -9.83 0.30 18.65
C ASP A 73 -9.12 -0.62 17.65
N GLU A 74 -9.82 -1.16 16.65
CA GLU A 74 -9.28 -2.05 15.65
C GLU A 74 -8.98 -1.31 14.33
N MET A 75 -7.78 -1.52 13.79
CA MET A 75 -7.41 -0.99 12.47
C MET A 75 -7.92 -1.93 11.38
N THR A 76 -8.78 -1.43 10.48
CA THR A 76 -9.40 -2.24 9.44
C THR A 76 -8.96 -1.87 8.01
N ALA A 77 -8.35 -0.69 7.84
CA ALA A 77 -7.72 -0.32 6.57
C ALA A 77 -6.54 0.63 6.79
N ALA A 78 -5.51 0.51 5.93
CA ALA A 78 -4.35 1.39 5.96
C ALA A 78 -3.80 1.66 4.56
N LEU A 79 -3.46 2.94 4.30
CA LEU A 79 -2.86 3.41 3.06
C LEU A 79 -1.52 4.08 3.37
N PRO A 80 -0.37 3.38 3.16
CA PRO A 80 0.95 3.83 3.58
C PRO A 80 1.56 4.80 2.58
N LEU A 81 1.20 6.07 2.64
CA LEU A 81 1.74 7.10 1.76
C LEU A 81 2.80 7.94 2.47
N CYS A 82 3.60 8.62 1.68
CA CYS A 82 4.48 9.70 2.09
C CYS A 82 4.35 10.88 1.12
N ALA A 83 4.59 12.08 1.65
CA ALA A 83 4.51 13.32 0.90
C ALA A 83 5.89 13.83 0.53
N TYR A 84 6.03 14.27 -0.71
CA TYR A 84 7.19 14.97 -1.24
C TYR A 84 6.77 16.32 -1.79
N ASP A 85 7.59 17.34 -1.58
CA ASP A 85 7.43 18.60 -2.26
C ASP A 85 8.38 18.65 -3.46
N LEU A 86 7.81 18.66 -4.65
CA LEU A 86 8.53 18.81 -5.91
C LEU A 86 8.45 20.27 -6.40
N GLY A 87 9.52 20.72 -7.06
CA GLY A 87 9.60 22.10 -7.58
C GLY A 87 10.06 23.12 -6.54
N ARG A 88 10.04 24.41 -6.92
CA ARG A 88 10.45 25.54 -6.08
C ARG A 88 9.51 26.74 -6.25
N GLY A 89 9.38 27.53 -5.19
CA GLY A 89 8.58 28.74 -5.20
C GLY A 89 7.11 28.46 -5.53
N TRP A 90 6.54 29.18 -6.46
CA TRP A 90 5.13 29.08 -6.89
C TRP A 90 4.82 27.80 -7.70
N CYS A 91 5.83 27.10 -8.20
CA CYS A 91 5.69 25.82 -8.89
C CYS A 91 5.82 24.61 -7.94
N ARG A 92 5.65 24.81 -6.63
CA ARG A 92 5.73 23.71 -5.66
C ARG A 92 4.52 22.81 -5.78
N MET A 93 4.76 21.51 -6.00
CA MET A 93 3.73 20.47 -6.06
C MET A 93 3.93 19.48 -4.91
N ARG A 94 2.92 19.27 -4.10
CA ARG A 94 2.89 18.20 -3.11
C ARG A 94 2.47 16.92 -3.81
N THR A 95 3.37 15.97 -3.85
CA THR A 95 3.16 14.65 -4.45
C THR A 95 3.06 13.60 -3.36
N LEU A 96 2.05 12.75 -3.43
CA LEU A 96 1.89 11.59 -2.56
C LEU A 96 2.33 10.32 -3.31
N ARG A 97 3.11 9.48 -2.62
CA ARG A 97 3.63 8.20 -3.14
C ARG A 97 3.55 7.16 -2.04
N PHE A 98 3.63 5.89 -2.38
CA PHE A 98 3.81 4.86 -1.35
C PHE A 98 5.15 5.05 -0.62
N ILE A 99 5.14 4.77 0.69
CA ILE A 99 6.38 4.67 1.46
C ILE A 99 7.21 3.54 0.87
N ALA A 100 8.50 3.77 0.71
CA ALA A 100 9.48 2.79 0.23
C ALA A 100 9.26 2.29 -1.22
N ASP A 101 8.50 2.99 -2.07
CA ASP A 101 8.21 2.57 -3.44
C ASP A 101 9.47 2.33 -4.29
N ASN A 102 10.57 3.02 -4.00
CA ASN A 102 11.85 2.86 -4.69
C ASN A 102 12.68 1.64 -4.22
N ASN A 103 12.25 0.98 -3.14
CA ASN A 103 12.93 -0.17 -2.54
C ASN A 103 12.02 -1.40 -2.39
N SER A 104 10.76 -1.29 -2.82
CA SER A 104 9.75 -2.34 -2.73
C SER A 104 9.41 -2.86 -4.12
N ASP A 105 9.25 -4.18 -4.26
CA ASP A 105 8.81 -4.79 -5.51
C ASP A 105 7.30 -4.61 -5.72
N TYR A 106 6.56 -4.50 -4.64
CA TYR A 106 5.11 -4.32 -4.63
C TYR A 106 4.70 -3.28 -3.60
N CYS A 107 3.73 -2.45 -3.96
CA CYS A 107 3.12 -1.46 -3.08
C CYS A 107 1.60 -1.54 -3.20
N ASP A 108 0.90 -1.63 -2.08
CA ASP A 108 -0.57 -1.55 -2.03
C ASP A 108 -1.02 -1.08 -0.64
N ALA A 109 -2.33 -0.91 -0.47
CA ALA A 109 -2.96 -0.70 0.82
C ALA A 109 -3.15 -2.03 1.56
N LEU A 110 -3.37 -1.95 2.87
CA LEU A 110 -3.85 -3.05 3.71
C LEU A 110 -5.36 -2.89 3.94
N SER A 111 -6.08 -4.01 3.96
CA SER A 111 -7.52 -4.02 4.20
C SER A 111 -7.95 -5.32 4.87
N ASP A 112 -8.72 -5.19 5.94
CA ASP A 112 -9.36 -6.32 6.60
C ASP A 112 -10.42 -6.92 5.66
N PRO A 113 -10.36 -8.21 5.33
CA PRO A 113 -11.33 -8.87 4.47
C PRO A 113 -12.75 -8.88 5.05
N ASP A 114 -12.90 -8.78 6.37
CA ASP A 114 -14.20 -8.70 7.03
C ASP A 114 -14.82 -7.29 6.91
N HIS A 115 -14.01 -6.29 6.56
CA HIS A 115 -14.41 -4.89 6.38
C HIS A 115 -14.00 -4.32 5.01
N PRO A 116 -14.44 -4.92 3.90
CA PRO A 116 -13.92 -4.61 2.55
C PRO A 116 -14.19 -3.19 2.06
N ASN A 117 -15.13 -2.48 2.67
CA ASN A 117 -15.50 -1.11 2.28
C ASN A 117 -14.63 -0.03 2.93
N ASP A 118 -13.90 -0.35 3.99
CA ASP A 118 -13.19 0.65 4.80
C ASP A 118 -12.02 1.30 4.05
N LEU A 119 -11.36 0.55 3.19
CA LEU A 119 -10.36 1.12 2.29
C LEU A 119 -10.98 2.14 1.31
N GLY A 120 -12.22 1.91 0.88
CA GLY A 120 -12.98 2.85 0.06
C GLY A 120 -13.21 4.18 0.78
N VAL A 121 -13.49 4.15 2.10
CA VAL A 121 -13.63 5.35 2.95
C VAL A 121 -12.32 6.13 3.01
N LEU A 122 -11.18 5.45 3.21
CA LEU A 122 -9.86 6.10 3.18
C LEU A 122 -9.58 6.75 1.82
N TRP A 123 -9.91 6.03 0.74
CA TRP A 123 -9.73 6.54 -0.63
C TRP A 123 -10.59 7.77 -0.88
N GLU A 124 -11.85 7.75 -0.47
CA GLU A 124 -12.73 8.90 -0.60
C GLU A 124 -12.24 10.09 0.24
N HIS A 125 -11.80 9.83 1.47
CA HIS A 125 -11.21 10.85 2.32
C HIS A 125 -9.97 11.48 1.66
N LEU A 126 -9.05 10.68 1.14
CA LEU A 126 -7.86 11.14 0.41
C LEU A 126 -8.25 12.01 -0.80
N THR A 127 -9.18 11.54 -1.61
CA THR A 127 -9.55 12.19 -2.88
C THR A 127 -10.40 13.45 -2.70
N ARG A 128 -11.05 13.66 -1.56
CA ARG A 128 -11.73 14.92 -1.19
C ARG A 128 -10.77 16.02 -0.75
N ARG A 129 -9.55 15.66 -0.35
CA ARG A 129 -8.54 16.62 0.10
C ARG A 129 -8.03 17.46 -1.07
N LYS A 130 -7.60 18.69 -0.75
CA LYS A 130 -7.09 19.67 -1.74
C LYS A 130 -5.62 20.07 -1.44
N ASP A 131 -4.98 19.37 -0.51
CA ASP A 131 -3.64 19.69 -0.03
C ASP A 131 -2.53 18.86 -0.72
N TRP A 132 -2.88 18.13 -1.76
CA TRP A 132 -1.94 17.46 -2.67
C TRP A 132 -2.29 17.76 -4.13
N HIS A 133 -1.32 17.60 -5.03
CA HIS A 133 -1.43 17.94 -6.44
C HIS A 133 -1.27 16.73 -7.35
N LEU A 134 -0.46 15.76 -6.93
CA LEU A 134 -0.17 14.53 -7.67
C LEU A 134 -0.20 13.34 -6.73
N LEU A 135 -0.86 12.26 -7.16
CA LEU A 135 -0.82 10.95 -6.54
C LEU A 135 -0.10 10.00 -7.51
N ASP A 136 1.14 9.66 -7.20
CA ASP A 136 2.02 8.82 -8.03
C ASP A 136 2.16 7.43 -7.38
N LEU A 137 1.27 6.51 -7.73
CA LEU A 137 1.20 5.17 -7.16
C LEU A 137 1.86 4.16 -8.09
N ARG A 138 3.03 3.67 -7.71
CA ARG A 138 3.84 2.74 -8.51
C ARG A 138 3.86 1.36 -7.89
N TYR A 139 4.24 0.37 -8.69
CA TYR A 139 4.44 -1.02 -8.28
C TYR A 139 3.20 -1.69 -7.70
N LEU A 140 2.03 -1.26 -8.19
CA LEU A 140 0.77 -1.90 -7.83
C LEU A 140 0.73 -3.33 -8.41
N PRO A 141 0.50 -4.37 -7.59
CA PRO A 141 0.38 -5.73 -8.08
C PRO A 141 -0.89 -5.91 -8.92
N GLU A 142 -0.94 -6.98 -9.68
CA GLU A 142 -2.18 -7.41 -10.33
C GLU A 142 -3.24 -7.70 -9.26
N GLY A 143 -4.46 -7.17 -9.43
CA GLY A 143 -5.52 -7.29 -8.43
C GLY A 143 -5.43 -6.29 -7.27
N SER A 144 -4.57 -5.27 -7.35
CA SER A 144 -4.50 -4.20 -6.35
C SER A 144 -5.85 -3.54 -6.11
N GLN A 145 -6.21 -3.38 -4.83
CA GLN A 145 -7.43 -2.68 -4.43
C GLN A 145 -7.34 -1.19 -4.74
N VAL A 146 -6.17 -0.58 -4.51
CA VAL A 146 -5.93 0.83 -4.81
C VAL A 146 -6.06 1.10 -6.31
N ALA A 147 -5.59 0.18 -7.16
CA ALA A 147 -5.80 0.29 -8.61
C ALA A 147 -7.29 0.25 -8.98
N THR A 148 -8.08 -0.60 -8.32
CA THR A 148 -9.53 -0.71 -8.52
C THR A 148 -10.25 0.56 -8.09
N LEU A 149 -9.95 1.07 -6.90
CA LEU A 149 -10.53 2.32 -6.38
C LEU A 149 -10.16 3.53 -7.24
N SER A 150 -8.91 3.60 -7.72
CA SER A 150 -8.46 4.69 -8.58
C SER A 150 -9.19 4.70 -9.92
N HIS A 151 -9.54 3.53 -10.46
CA HIS A 151 -10.32 3.42 -11.69
C HIS A 151 -11.77 3.89 -11.50
N ALA A 152 -12.40 3.51 -10.39
CA ALA A 152 -13.75 3.94 -10.06
C ALA A 152 -13.84 5.48 -9.84
N ALA A 153 -12.78 6.11 -9.33
CA ALA A 153 -12.70 7.55 -9.12
C ALA A 153 -12.37 8.35 -10.40
N GLY A 154 -12.14 7.70 -11.53
CA GLY A 154 -11.62 8.29 -12.78
C GLY A 154 -12.44 9.40 -13.41
N GLN A 155 -13.69 9.65 -12.98
CA GLN A 155 -14.49 10.81 -13.42
C GLN A 155 -14.13 12.11 -12.69
N ARG A 156 -13.37 12.03 -11.60
CA ARG A 156 -13.07 13.16 -10.71
C ARG A 156 -11.66 13.70 -10.87
N PHE A 157 -10.75 12.89 -11.40
CA PHE A 157 -9.33 13.20 -11.56
C PHE A 157 -8.86 12.83 -12.95
N TRP A 158 -7.89 13.57 -13.44
CA TRP A 158 -7.14 13.11 -14.60
C TRP A 158 -6.22 11.99 -14.17
N SER A 159 -6.37 10.81 -14.73
CA SER A 159 -5.57 9.63 -14.35
C SER A 159 -4.83 9.05 -15.56
N LEU A 160 -3.55 8.69 -15.36
CA LEU A 160 -2.75 7.96 -16.32
C LEU A 160 -2.37 6.62 -15.68
N ARG A 161 -2.74 5.52 -16.34
CA ARG A 161 -2.30 4.18 -15.96
C ARG A 161 -1.27 3.66 -16.95
N GLN A 162 -0.13 3.23 -16.43
CA GLN A 162 0.93 2.63 -17.23
C GLN A 162 1.27 1.25 -16.66
N ARG A 163 1.34 0.26 -17.55
CA ARG A 163 1.94 -1.02 -17.19
C ARG A 163 3.47 -0.82 -17.16
N LEU A 164 4.10 -1.15 -16.04
CA LEU A 164 5.56 -1.07 -15.91
C LEU A 164 6.20 -2.36 -16.45
N ASP A 165 6.46 -3.32 -15.57
CA ASP A 165 7.13 -4.56 -15.88
C ASP A 165 6.44 -5.75 -15.22
N ALA A 166 6.80 -6.97 -15.65
CA ALA A 166 6.42 -8.19 -14.94
C ALA A 166 7.49 -8.50 -13.89
N ALA A 167 7.11 -8.59 -12.63
CA ALA A 167 7.99 -9.08 -11.57
C ALA A 167 8.00 -10.62 -11.59
N PRO A 168 9.11 -11.27 -11.95
CA PRO A 168 9.20 -12.72 -11.89
C PRO A 168 9.20 -13.19 -10.42
N TYR A 169 8.45 -14.23 -10.13
CA TYR A 169 8.42 -14.83 -8.80
C TYR A 169 8.57 -16.34 -8.86
N ILE A 170 9.01 -16.93 -7.75
CA ILE A 170 9.09 -18.38 -7.56
C ILE A 170 8.07 -18.77 -6.51
N ASP A 171 7.10 -19.60 -6.88
CA ASP A 171 6.14 -20.15 -5.92
C ASP A 171 6.83 -21.19 -5.03
N LEU A 172 7.05 -20.84 -3.77
CA LEU A 172 7.71 -21.71 -2.78
C LEU A 172 6.77 -22.77 -2.15
N ARG A 173 5.46 -22.74 -2.47
CA ARG A 173 4.51 -23.78 -2.04
C ARG A 173 4.71 -25.09 -2.81
N THR A 174 5.43 -25.04 -3.92
CA THR A 174 5.83 -26.20 -4.72
C THR A 174 7.36 -26.35 -4.68
N ASP A 175 7.89 -27.54 -4.99
CA ASP A 175 9.35 -27.71 -5.09
C ASP A 175 9.87 -26.84 -6.25
N TRP A 176 10.39 -25.67 -5.91
CA TRP A 176 10.95 -24.71 -6.87
C TRP A 176 12.12 -25.33 -7.66
N ARG A 177 12.81 -26.36 -7.10
CA ARG A 177 13.95 -27.02 -7.73
C ARG A 177 13.57 -27.77 -9.01
N GLU A 178 12.32 -28.22 -9.13
CA GLU A 178 11.82 -28.87 -10.35
C GLU A 178 11.58 -27.87 -11.48
N ARG A 179 11.27 -26.62 -11.15
CA ARG A 179 10.95 -25.56 -12.11
C ARG A 179 12.16 -24.74 -12.57
N VAL A 180 13.27 -24.79 -11.84
CA VAL A 180 14.46 -24.00 -12.15
C VAL A 180 15.49 -24.87 -12.89
N PRO A 181 16.07 -24.40 -14.01
CA PRO A 181 17.11 -25.11 -14.74
C PRO A 181 18.26 -25.55 -13.84
N ARG A 182 18.82 -26.74 -14.14
CA ARG A 182 19.86 -27.37 -13.30
C ARG A 182 21.09 -26.48 -13.03
N ASN A 183 21.52 -25.72 -14.00
CA ASN A 183 22.65 -24.77 -13.88
C ASN A 183 22.35 -23.67 -12.85
N HIS A 184 21.14 -23.11 -12.84
CA HIS A 184 20.74 -22.10 -11.87
C HIS A 184 20.65 -22.70 -10.44
N ARG A 185 20.11 -23.91 -10.30
CA ARG A 185 20.07 -24.60 -9.01
C ARG A 185 21.46 -24.77 -8.42
N THR A 186 22.40 -25.23 -9.23
CA THR A 186 23.80 -25.42 -8.81
C THR A 186 24.44 -24.11 -8.35
N GLU A 187 24.19 -23.02 -9.09
CA GLU A 187 24.72 -21.70 -8.74
C GLU A 187 24.12 -21.14 -7.43
N VAL A 188 22.80 -21.28 -7.24
CA VAL A 188 22.14 -20.88 -5.99
C VAL A 188 22.69 -21.65 -4.81
N LEU A 189 22.83 -22.98 -4.91
CA LEU A 189 23.36 -23.81 -3.85
C LEU A 189 24.84 -23.49 -3.53
N ARG A 190 25.65 -23.18 -4.55
CA ARG A 190 27.04 -22.75 -4.38
C ARG A 190 27.12 -21.42 -3.62
N ARG A 191 26.30 -20.44 -3.97
CA ARG A 191 26.26 -19.15 -3.28
C ARG A 191 25.75 -19.28 -1.85
N TRP A 192 24.73 -20.11 -1.62
CA TRP A 192 24.21 -20.39 -0.29
C TRP A 192 25.27 -20.96 0.65
N ARG A 193 26.07 -21.95 0.19
CA ARG A 193 27.16 -22.49 0.99
C ARG A 193 28.19 -21.44 1.40
N ARG A 194 28.57 -20.55 0.50
CA ARG A 194 29.50 -19.45 0.81
C ARG A 194 28.97 -18.48 1.86
N VAL A 195 27.67 -18.26 1.93
CA VAL A 195 27.05 -17.42 2.98
C VAL A 195 27.08 -18.13 4.34
N GLN A 196 26.98 -19.46 4.36
CA GLN A 196 27.04 -20.23 5.62
C GLN A 196 28.46 -20.43 6.16
N GLU A 197 29.46 -20.23 5.33
CA GLU A 197 30.90 -20.36 5.70
C GLU A 197 31.51 -19.04 6.23
N GLN A 198 30.70 -17.92 6.25
CA GLN A 198 31.08 -16.62 6.80
C GLN A 198 30.52 -16.43 8.22
#